data_1e3731133d32da78b514933f04b7f090
#
_entry.id   1e3731133d32da78b514933f04b7f090
#
_cell.length_a   1.000
_cell.length_b   1.000
_cell.length_c   1.000
_cell.angle_alpha   90.00
_cell.angle_beta   90.00
_cell.angle_gamma   90.00
#
_symmetry.space_group_name_H-M   'P 1'
#
loop_
_entity.id
_entity.type
_entity.pdbx_description
1 polymer ?
#
loop_
_entity_poly.entity_id
_entity_poly.type
_entity_poly.pdbx_seq_one_letter_code
_entity_poly.pdbx_strand_id
1 'polypeptide(L)'
;MVRSWTFERRWVDGTVLKRPEPAAVGIVGGGQLARMLAAAAAELKLPLVVQTPHADDPAVALASDHILAPLEDVEATRELARRCRAISFENEWLDLERLAPLEAQGVRFLPDLQSLKPLLSKRGQRQLLDELHLNTVRWIPLEAVLPPPPAANPDPWDAGADPAAAMLAPSTTGSGLAPQVVVPDPPGPRLPEGFQFPVIAKASEGGYDGKGIRLLNDQADLERLLEEVDPQGWLLEEKVPFERELALTACRDDHGNVACFPLVETHQHQQVCDWVLFPAPTGHGVELYARNVAVSLLTALNYVGVLSIEFFWGPGGLQVNELAPRTHNSGHYTIEACGSSQFAQQVRIVAGLPMGSPEPRWNGALMVNLLAFRGDEPAHERARQALAALDDAHLHWYGKKGLQLGRKLGHLTLPLQSSDREQREAERERQLRRIREIWPLPPLNRP
;
A
#
# COMPACT_ATOMS: atom_id res chain seq x y z
N MET A 1 36.89 -6.11 19.25
CA MET A 1 36.69 -6.94 20.45
C MET A 1 35.21 -7.18 20.64
N VAL A 2 34.75 -8.33 20.22
CA VAL A 2 33.36 -8.73 20.33
C VAL A 2 33.13 -9.23 21.74
N ARG A 3 32.33 -8.53 22.54
CA ARG A 3 31.93 -9.05 23.87
C ARG A 3 30.77 -10.02 23.67
N SER A 4 31.04 -11.30 23.86
CA SER A 4 30.02 -12.35 23.96
C SER A 4 29.26 -12.16 25.28
N TRP A 5 27.96 -11.93 25.17
CA TRP A 5 27.05 -11.93 26.33
C TRP A 5 26.55 -13.36 26.54
N THR A 6 27.15 -14.07 27.49
CA THR A 6 26.62 -15.31 28.06
C THR A 6 25.60 -14.98 29.13
N PHE A 7 24.36 -15.42 28.95
CA PHE A 7 23.29 -15.20 29.91
C PHE A 7 23.27 -16.35 30.94
N GLU A 8 23.75 -16.06 32.16
CA GLU A 8 23.51 -16.91 33.32
C GLU A 8 22.15 -16.56 33.95
N ARG A 9 21.34 -17.59 34.25
CA ARG A 9 20.11 -17.46 35.06
C ARG A 9 20.50 -17.21 36.50
N ARG A 10 20.30 -16.01 37.04
CA ARG A 10 20.39 -15.73 38.47
C ARG A 10 19.04 -15.99 39.13
N TRP A 11 18.99 -16.88 40.08
CA TRP A 11 17.89 -17.10 41.00
C TRP A 11 18.11 -16.24 42.23
N VAL A 12 17.14 -15.40 42.58
CA VAL A 12 17.10 -14.70 43.87
C VAL A 12 15.71 -14.92 44.43
N ASP A 13 15.61 -15.57 45.58
CA ASP A 13 14.42 -15.76 46.42
C ASP A 13 13.21 -16.45 45.71
N GLY A 14 13.43 -17.47 44.91
CA GLY A 14 12.35 -18.30 44.36
C GLY A 14 11.41 -17.60 43.36
N THR A 15 11.64 -16.30 43.09
CA THR A 15 10.86 -15.53 42.08
C THR A 15 11.62 -15.59 40.76
N VAL A 16 10.95 -16.11 39.71
CA VAL A 16 11.46 -15.99 38.36
C VAL A 16 11.44 -14.52 38.02
N LEU A 17 12.60 -13.87 38.02
CA LEU A 17 12.71 -12.51 37.45
C LEU A 17 12.28 -12.61 35.99
N LYS A 18 11.11 -12.09 35.67
CA LYS A 18 10.70 -11.88 34.27
C LYS A 18 11.84 -11.13 33.60
N ARG A 19 12.39 -11.67 32.50
CA ARG A 19 13.31 -10.91 31.67
C ARG A 19 12.66 -9.56 31.41
N PRO A 20 13.36 -8.43 31.58
CA PRO A 20 12.81 -7.17 31.09
C PRO A 20 12.47 -7.37 29.62
N GLU A 21 11.24 -7.05 29.24
CA GLU A 21 10.83 -7.12 27.84
C GLU A 21 11.81 -6.29 26.99
N PRO A 22 12.23 -6.78 25.84
CA PRO A 22 13.08 -6.00 24.95
C PRO A 22 12.43 -4.64 24.68
N ALA A 23 13.16 -3.56 24.85
CA ALA A 23 12.64 -2.22 24.62
C ALA A 23 12.70 -1.81 23.14
N ALA A 24 13.41 -2.59 22.30
CA ALA A 24 13.62 -2.27 20.91
C ALA A 24 12.37 -2.54 20.03
N VAL A 25 12.21 -1.71 19.00
CA VAL A 25 11.24 -1.88 17.93
C VAL A 25 11.90 -2.62 16.77
N GLY A 26 11.27 -3.68 16.28
CA GLY A 26 11.73 -4.42 15.10
C GLY A 26 11.03 -3.95 13.82
N ILE A 27 11.80 -3.79 12.73
CA ILE A 27 11.25 -3.48 11.40
C ILE A 27 11.82 -4.47 10.38
N VAL A 28 10.93 -5.15 9.65
CA VAL A 28 11.29 -5.88 8.45
C VAL A 28 11.20 -4.92 7.27
N GLY A 29 12.36 -4.58 6.71
CA GLY A 29 12.55 -3.57 5.68
C GLY A 29 13.68 -2.60 6.04
N GLY A 30 14.38 -2.09 5.03
CA GLY A 30 15.53 -1.17 5.19
C GLY A 30 15.45 0.08 4.33
N GLY A 31 14.33 0.30 3.64
CA GLY A 31 14.16 1.38 2.69
C GLY A 31 13.87 2.75 3.33
N GLN A 32 13.22 3.61 2.55
CA GLN A 32 12.96 5.00 2.98
C GLN A 32 11.98 5.11 4.15
N LEU A 33 10.95 4.24 4.21
CA LEU A 33 9.97 4.29 5.30
C LEU A 33 10.62 3.79 6.59
N ALA A 34 11.39 2.70 6.52
CA ALA A 34 12.16 2.20 7.65
C ALA A 34 13.19 3.23 8.15
N ARG A 35 13.82 4.00 7.24
CA ARG A 35 14.70 5.12 7.60
C ARG A 35 13.97 6.19 8.42
N MET A 36 12.75 6.57 8.02
CA MET A 36 11.95 7.56 8.74
C MET A 36 11.41 7.01 10.06
N LEU A 37 11.09 5.71 10.13
CA LEU A 37 10.78 5.02 11.40
C LEU A 37 11.99 5.04 12.35
N ALA A 38 13.19 4.79 11.83
CA ALA A 38 14.43 4.84 12.65
C ALA A 38 14.72 6.27 13.15
N ALA A 39 14.49 7.29 12.31
CA ALA A 39 14.60 8.69 12.74
C ALA A 39 13.61 9.02 13.86
N ALA A 40 12.34 8.64 13.72
CA ALA A 40 11.33 8.84 14.75
C ALA A 40 11.63 8.07 16.03
N ALA A 41 12.18 6.85 15.94
CA ALA A 41 12.62 6.07 17.10
C ALA A 41 13.76 6.76 17.84
N ALA A 42 14.74 7.32 17.11
CA ALA A 42 15.86 8.08 17.71
C ALA A 42 15.37 9.32 18.47
N GLU A 43 14.41 10.08 17.90
CA GLU A 43 13.78 11.23 18.57
C GLU A 43 13.05 10.81 19.87
N LEU A 44 12.41 9.64 19.85
CA LEU A 44 11.74 9.05 21.01
C LEU A 44 12.70 8.36 21.98
N LYS A 45 14.00 8.32 21.66
CA LYS A 45 15.04 7.61 22.44
C LYS A 45 14.76 6.11 22.60
N LEU A 46 14.17 5.51 21.56
CA LEU A 46 13.89 4.08 21.50
C LEU A 46 14.88 3.40 20.55
N PRO A 47 15.46 2.26 20.93
CA PRO A 47 16.24 1.48 20.00
C PRO A 47 15.33 0.88 18.93
N LEU A 48 15.80 0.90 17.67
CA LEU A 48 15.12 0.29 16.53
C LEU A 48 16.10 -0.58 15.77
N VAL A 49 15.70 -1.81 15.49
CA VAL A 49 16.49 -2.82 14.76
C VAL A 49 15.81 -3.13 13.44
N VAL A 50 16.56 -3.15 12.35
CA VAL A 50 16.03 -3.49 11.02
C VAL A 50 16.55 -4.83 10.52
N GLN A 51 15.70 -5.60 9.85
CA GLN A 51 16.09 -6.71 8.98
C GLN A 51 16.06 -6.22 7.55
N THR A 52 17.19 -6.28 6.85
CA THR A 52 17.33 -5.74 5.50
C THR A 52 18.39 -6.49 4.70
N PRO A 53 18.23 -6.64 3.37
CA PRO A 53 19.19 -7.40 2.57
C PRO A 53 20.54 -6.73 2.40
N HIS A 54 20.61 -5.37 2.48
CA HIS A 54 21.84 -4.65 2.14
C HIS A 54 22.30 -3.72 3.26
N ALA A 55 23.59 -3.73 3.56
CA ALA A 55 24.21 -2.87 4.58
C ALA A 55 24.16 -1.36 4.24
N ASP A 56 23.89 -1.03 3.00
CA ASP A 56 23.76 0.34 2.50
C ASP A 56 22.31 0.80 2.28
N ASP A 57 21.33 0.00 2.74
CA ASP A 57 19.94 0.40 2.73
C ASP A 57 19.70 1.66 3.59
N PRO A 58 18.79 2.54 3.17
CA PRO A 58 18.58 3.85 3.81
C PRO A 58 18.39 3.84 5.32
N ALA A 59 17.75 2.80 5.88
CA ALA A 59 17.47 2.71 7.31
C ALA A 59 18.71 2.36 8.15
N VAL A 60 19.67 1.61 7.59
CA VAL A 60 20.83 1.11 8.34
C VAL A 60 21.64 2.25 8.98
N ALA A 61 21.73 3.40 8.31
CA ALA A 61 22.47 4.55 8.82
C ALA A 61 21.85 5.19 10.08
N LEU A 62 20.57 4.95 10.37
CA LEU A 62 19.84 5.54 11.50
C LEU A 62 19.33 4.51 12.51
N ALA A 63 19.24 3.25 12.12
CA ALA A 63 18.86 2.17 13.03
C ALA A 63 19.91 1.97 14.12
N SER A 64 19.48 1.54 15.30
CA SER A 64 20.39 1.24 16.43
C SER A 64 21.19 -0.04 16.18
N ASP A 65 20.62 -0.98 15.42
CA ASP A 65 21.25 -2.23 15.02
C ASP A 65 20.54 -2.78 13.76
N HIS A 66 21.13 -3.77 13.10
CA HIS A 66 20.55 -4.39 11.91
C HIS A 66 20.88 -5.87 11.81
N ILE A 67 20.03 -6.59 11.07
CA ILE A 67 20.25 -7.99 10.67
C ILE A 67 20.29 -8.00 9.13
N LEU A 68 21.45 -8.37 8.58
CA LEU A 68 21.61 -8.47 7.12
C LEU A 68 21.08 -9.81 6.64
N ALA A 69 19.87 -9.80 6.11
CA ALA A 69 19.19 -10.97 5.56
C ALA A 69 18.07 -10.54 4.59
N PRO A 70 17.67 -11.39 3.63
CA PRO A 70 16.47 -11.19 2.84
C PRO A 70 15.23 -10.95 3.72
N LEU A 71 14.23 -10.23 3.19
CA LEU A 71 13.02 -9.90 3.98
C LEU A 71 12.18 -11.14 4.27
N GLU A 72 12.22 -12.13 3.41
CA GLU A 72 11.56 -13.43 3.51
C GLU A 72 12.31 -14.46 4.37
N ASP A 73 13.46 -14.11 4.93
CA ASP A 73 14.22 -15.00 5.83
C ASP A 73 13.58 -15.04 7.22
N VAL A 74 12.82 -16.11 7.47
CA VAL A 74 12.09 -16.34 8.72
C VAL A 74 13.01 -16.51 9.93
N GLU A 75 14.21 -17.08 9.75
CA GLU A 75 15.16 -17.25 10.87
C GLU A 75 15.77 -15.90 11.28
N ALA A 76 16.03 -15.03 10.31
CA ALA A 76 16.41 -13.65 10.58
C ALA A 76 15.30 -12.88 11.32
N THR A 77 14.04 -13.05 10.90
CA THR A 77 12.87 -12.48 11.59
C THR A 77 12.72 -13.05 13.01
N ARG A 78 13.00 -14.34 13.22
CA ARG A 78 13.05 -14.95 14.55
C ARG A 78 14.13 -14.32 15.42
N GLU A 79 15.31 -14.05 14.86
CA GLU A 79 16.39 -13.37 15.57
C GLU A 79 16.02 -11.92 15.89
N LEU A 80 15.35 -11.22 14.94
CA LEU A 80 14.80 -9.89 15.18
C LEU A 80 13.82 -9.90 16.37
N ALA A 81 12.93 -10.90 16.43
CA ALA A 81 11.96 -11.07 17.53
C ALA A 81 12.62 -11.28 18.91
N ARG A 82 13.80 -11.90 18.94
CA ARG A 82 14.54 -12.06 20.22
C ARG A 82 15.09 -10.75 20.75
N ARG A 83 15.32 -9.77 19.89
CA ARG A 83 15.90 -8.46 20.23
C ARG A 83 14.84 -7.39 20.45
N CYS A 84 13.63 -7.58 19.93
CA CYS A 84 12.59 -6.57 19.87
C CYS A 84 11.34 -6.98 20.63
N ARG A 85 10.59 -5.99 21.15
CA ARG A 85 9.31 -6.18 21.83
C ARG A 85 8.22 -6.65 20.85
N ALA A 86 8.20 -6.04 19.68
CA ALA A 86 7.30 -6.37 18.58
C ALA A 86 7.98 -5.99 17.26
N ILE A 87 7.47 -6.54 16.18
CA ILE A 87 7.96 -6.33 14.82
C ILE A 87 6.87 -5.65 13.99
N SER A 88 7.27 -4.68 13.17
CA SER A 88 6.45 -4.07 12.15
C SER A 88 7.09 -4.21 10.77
N PHE A 89 6.38 -3.79 9.74
CA PHE A 89 6.77 -3.97 8.36
C PHE A 89 6.89 -2.62 7.64
N GLU A 90 7.88 -2.51 6.76
CA GLU A 90 8.04 -1.34 5.90
C GLU A 90 7.12 -1.39 4.67
N ASN A 91 6.82 -2.59 4.19
CA ASN A 91 6.02 -2.82 2.99
C ASN A 91 5.05 -3.99 3.20
N GLU A 92 4.15 -4.16 2.24
CA GLU A 92 3.10 -5.17 2.22
C GLU A 92 3.48 -6.48 1.49
N TRP A 93 4.71 -6.63 1.00
CA TRP A 93 5.16 -7.83 0.28
C TRP A 93 5.60 -8.91 1.27
N LEU A 94 4.63 -9.51 1.95
CA LEU A 94 4.83 -10.42 3.05
C LEU A 94 4.32 -11.82 2.71
N ASP A 95 5.12 -12.81 3.03
CA ASP A 95 4.68 -14.20 3.03
C ASP A 95 4.12 -14.55 4.41
N LEU A 96 2.80 -14.36 4.57
CA LEU A 96 2.12 -14.59 5.85
C LEU A 96 2.18 -16.05 6.29
N GLU A 97 2.18 -17.00 5.35
CA GLU A 97 2.22 -18.44 5.66
C GLU A 97 3.56 -18.81 6.31
N ARG A 98 4.65 -18.22 5.82
CA ARG A 98 5.98 -18.42 6.41
C ARG A 98 6.15 -17.71 7.75
N LEU A 99 5.45 -16.61 8.00
CA LEU A 99 5.51 -15.87 9.27
C LEU A 99 4.57 -16.43 10.35
N ALA A 100 3.46 -17.07 9.98
CA ALA A 100 2.46 -17.60 10.91
C ALA A 100 3.04 -18.52 12.01
N PRO A 101 4.03 -19.41 11.76
CA PRO A 101 4.65 -20.19 12.81
C PRO A 101 5.38 -19.36 13.87
N LEU A 102 5.89 -18.19 13.53
CA LEU A 102 6.52 -17.28 14.50
C LEU A 102 5.47 -16.65 15.40
N GLU A 103 4.36 -16.17 14.82
CA GLU A 103 3.23 -15.61 15.57
C GLU A 103 2.65 -16.66 16.54
N ALA A 104 2.46 -17.91 16.09
CA ALA A 104 2.02 -19.02 16.94
C ALA A 104 3.00 -19.33 18.09
N GLN A 105 4.28 -18.99 17.96
CA GLN A 105 5.30 -19.10 19.01
C GLN A 105 5.38 -17.87 19.92
N GLY A 106 4.48 -16.90 19.74
CA GLY A 106 4.38 -15.69 20.57
C GLY A 106 5.19 -14.49 20.06
N VAL A 107 5.71 -14.53 18.83
CA VAL A 107 6.26 -13.32 18.19
C VAL A 107 5.13 -12.34 17.93
N ARG A 108 5.28 -11.11 18.38
CA ARG A 108 4.27 -10.07 18.22
C ARG A 108 4.54 -9.26 16.97
N PHE A 109 3.66 -9.38 15.98
CA PHE A 109 3.62 -8.52 14.81
C PHE A 109 2.59 -7.39 15.00
N LEU A 110 2.91 -6.16 14.58
CA LEU A 110 2.03 -5.00 14.62
C LEU A 110 2.15 -4.20 13.32
N PRO A 111 1.18 -4.34 12.43
CA PRO A 111 -0.09 -5.08 12.54
C PRO A 111 0.10 -6.60 12.63
N ASP A 112 -0.86 -7.31 13.25
CA ASP A 112 -0.86 -8.76 13.27
C ASP A 112 -1.14 -9.35 11.88
N LEU A 113 -0.72 -10.60 11.66
CA LEU A 113 -0.79 -11.23 10.34
C LEU A 113 -2.23 -11.43 9.85
N GLN A 114 -3.18 -11.64 10.75
CA GLN A 114 -4.57 -11.84 10.40
C GLN A 114 -5.22 -10.54 9.89
N SER A 115 -4.93 -9.41 10.51
CA SER A 115 -5.43 -8.10 10.08
C SER A 115 -4.80 -7.64 8.77
N LEU A 116 -3.58 -8.09 8.47
CA LEU A 116 -2.90 -7.80 7.21
C LEU A 116 -3.46 -8.59 6.02
N LYS A 117 -3.89 -9.83 6.24
CA LYS A 117 -4.27 -10.76 5.16
C LYS A 117 -5.17 -10.15 4.07
N PRO A 118 -6.31 -9.48 4.38
CA PRO A 118 -7.17 -8.89 3.35
C PRO A 118 -6.56 -7.65 2.70
N LEU A 119 -5.48 -7.08 3.26
CA LEU A 119 -4.88 -5.83 2.80
C LEU A 119 -3.70 -6.03 1.85
N LEU A 120 -3.14 -7.25 1.75
CA LEU A 120 -1.95 -7.52 0.95
C LEU A 120 -2.22 -7.59 -0.56
N SER A 121 -3.46 -7.79 -0.98
CA SER A 121 -3.82 -7.83 -2.39
C SER A 121 -4.96 -6.85 -2.70
N LYS A 122 -4.96 -6.28 -3.91
CA LYS A 122 -6.03 -5.36 -4.33
C LYS A 122 -7.39 -6.07 -4.37
N ARG A 123 -7.45 -7.35 -4.74
CA ARG A 123 -8.69 -8.15 -4.68
C ARG A 123 -9.20 -8.30 -3.26
N GLY A 124 -8.31 -8.64 -2.31
CA GLY A 124 -8.66 -8.72 -0.90
C GLY A 124 -9.17 -7.39 -0.35
N GLN A 125 -8.52 -6.27 -0.72
CA GLN A 125 -8.98 -4.94 -0.34
C GLN A 125 -10.38 -4.64 -0.88
N ARG A 126 -10.67 -4.96 -2.15
CA ARG A 126 -11.99 -4.74 -2.74
C ARG A 126 -13.07 -5.60 -2.08
N GLN A 127 -12.79 -6.88 -1.81
CA GLN A 127 -13.70 -7.78 -1.09
C GLN A 127 -14.02 -7.25 0.32
N LEU A 128 -12.99 -6.84 1.06
CA LEU A 128 -13.16 -6.23 2.39
C LEU A 128 -14.03 -4.96 2.35
N LEU A 129 -13.82 -4.09 1.36
CA LEU A 129 -14.60 -2.86 1.22
C LEU A 129 -16.06 -3.15 0.89
N ASP A 130 -16.33 -4.14 0.04
CA ASP A 130 -17.69 -4.61 -0.28
C ASP A 130 -18.38 -5.24 0.95
N GLU A 131 -17.68 -6.10 1.70
CA GLU A 131 -18.19 -6.71 2.93
C GLU A 131 -18.55 -5.67 4.00
N LEU A 132 -17.77 -4.60 4.09
CA LEU A 132 -18.01 -3.50 5.02
C LEU A 132 -18.97 -2.43 4.46
N HIS A 133 -19.49 -2.60 3.25
CA HIS A 133 -20.33 -1.64 2.54
C HIS A 133 -19.72 -0.23 2.45
N LEU A 134 -18.40 -0.16 2.30
CA LEU A 134 -17.67 1.07 2.12
C LEU A 134 -17.59 1.43 0.63
N ASN A 135 -17.86 2.70 0.30
CA ASN A 135 -17.88 3.15 -1.08
C ASN A 135 -16.49 3.00 -1.74
N THR A 136 -16.41 2.19 -2.77
CA THR A 136 -15.19 1.93 -3.54
C THR A 136 -15.50 1.95 -5.04
N VAL A 137 -14.47 1.92 -5.86
CA VAL A 137 -14.60 1.81 -7.31
C VAL A 137 -15.25 0.47 -7.66
N ARG A 138 -16.21 0.46 -8.56
CA ARG A 138 -16.83 -0.77 -9.04
C ARG A 138 -15.78 -1.64 -9.74
N TRP A 139 -15.74 -2.91 -9.38
CA TRP A 139 -14.70 -3.84 -9.80
C TRP A 139 -15.22 -5.24 -10.10
N ILE A 140 -14.44 -6.00 -10.84
CA ILE A 140 -14.63 -7.43 -11.05
C ILE A 140 -13.27 -8.13 -11.10
N PRO A 141 -13.17 -9.41 -10.75
CA PRO A 141 -11.99 -10.20 -11.06
C PRO A 141 -11.85 -10.36 -12.57
N LEU A 142 -10.61 -10.36 -13.10
CA LEU A 142 -10.40 -10.39 -14.56
C LEU A 142 -10.95 -11.69 -15.17
N GLU A 143 -10.90 -12.82 -14.46
CA GLU A 143 -11.48 -14.08 -14.94
C GLU A 143 -13.00 -14.04 -15.17
N ALA A 144 -13.71 -13.06 -14.62
CA ALA A 144 -15.15 -12.88 -14.84
C ALA A 144 -15.51 -12.47 -16.26
N VAL A 145 -14.54 -12.03 -17.07
CA VAL A 145 -14.75 -11.73 -18.50
C VAL A 145 -14.64 -12.96 -19.38
N LEU A 146 -14.12 -14.06 -18.86
CA LEU A 146 -13.98 -15.31 -19.61
C LEU A 146 -15.36 -15.99 -19.77
N PRO A 147 -15.59 -16.69 -20.89
CA PRO A 147 -16.79 -17.48 -21.01
C PRO A 147 -16.86 -18.54 -19.91
N PRO A 148 -18.05 -18.88 -19.41
CA PRO A 148 -18.19 -19.98 -18.46
C PRO A 148 -17.60 -21.26 -19.07
N PRO A 149 -16.96 -22.13 -18.26
CA PRO A 149 -16.49 -23.40 -18.74
C PRO A 149 -17.63 -24.14 -19.43
N PRO A 150 -17.37 -24.86 -20.54
CA PRO A 150 -18.40 -25.64 -21.21
C PRO A 150 -19.07 -26.53 -20.14
N ALA A 151 -20.40 -26.53 -20.17
CA ALA A 151 -21.18 -27.40 -19.29
C ALA A 151 -20.61 -28.82 -19.44
N ALA A 152 -20.23 -29.43 -18.31
CA ALA A 152 -19.81 -30.84 -18.34
C ALA A 152 -20.90 -31.59 -19.09
N ASN A 153 -20.54 -32.31 -20.16
CA ASN A 153 -21.48 -33.18 -20.82
C ASN A 153 -22.15 -34.03 -19.74
N PRO A 154 -23.47 -33.99 -19.60
CA PRO A 154 -24.13 -34.88 -18.65
C PRO A 154 -23.65 -36.27 -18.97
N ASP A 155 -23.23 -37.01 -17.94
CA ASP A 155 -22.83 -38.40 -18.08
C ASP A 155 -23.97 -39.11 -18.83
N PRO A 156 -23.72 -39.77 -19.97
CA PRO A 156 -24.78 -40.46 -20.72
C PRO A 156 -25.61 -41.42 -19.82
N TRP A 157 -25.08 -41.77 -18.65
CA TRP A 157 -25.74 -42.65 -17.66
C TRP A 157 -26.62 -41.86 -16.64
N ASP A 158 -26.49 -40.54 -16.53
CA ASP A 158 -27.35 -39.73 -15.64
C ASP A 158 -28.66 -39.31 -16.30
N ALA A 159 -28.82 -39.55 -17.61
CA ALA A 159 -29.99 -39.11 -18.38
C ALA A 159 -31.22 -40.05 -18.19
N GLY A 160 -31.25 -40.92 -17.21
CA GLY A 160 -32.43 -41.77 -16.89
C GLY A 160 -33.02 -42.58 -18.09
N ALA A 161 -32.23 -42.74 -19.14
CA ALA A 161 -32.65 -43.48 -20.33
C ALA A 161 -32.63 -44.97 -20.03
N ASP A 162 -33.80 -45.57 -20.01
CA ASP A 162 -33.98 -47.01 -19.88
C ASP A 162 -33.11 -47.71 -20.94
N PRO A 163 -32.11 -48.52 -20.54
CA PRO A 163 -31.23 -49.23 -21.48
C PRO A 163 -31.97 -50.23 -22.37
N ALA A 164 -33.23 -50.59 -22.04
CA ALA A 164 -34.07 -51.45 -22.85
C ALA A 164 -34.68 -50.76 -24.08
N ALA A 165 -34.78 -49.44 -24.09
CA ALA A 165 -35.34 -48.70 -25.21
C ALA A 165 -34.35 -48.52 -26.38
N ALA A 166 -33.05 -48.61 -26.14
CA ALA A 166 -32.02 -48.48 -27.17
C ALA A 166 -31.84 -49.70 -28.11
N MET A 167 -32.43 -50.86 -27.74
CA MET A 167 -32.29 -52.11 -28.51
C MET A 167 -33.35 -52.36 -29.57
N LEU A 168 -34.33 -51.47 -29.76
CA LEU A 168 -35.47 -51.68 -30.65
C LEU A 168 -35.56 -50.67 -31.83
N ALA A 169 -34.49 -50.00 -32.17
CA ALA A 169 -34.45 -49.15 -33.35
C ALA A 169 -34.11 -49.96 -34.61
N PRO A 170 -34.93 -49.97 -35.68
CA PRO A 170 -34.62 -50.70 -36.92
C PRO A 170 -33.40 -50.02 -37.58
N SER A 171 -32.40 -50.83 -37.97
CA SER A 171 -31.25 -50.44 -38.78
C SER A 171 -31.71 -50.03 -40.19
N THR A 172 -31.86 -48.73 -40.44
CA THR A 172 -31.94 -48.18 -41.76
C THR A 172 -30.54 -47.86 -42.25
N THR A 173 -30.03 -48.72 -43.15
CA THR A 173 -28.85 -48.46 -43.95
C THR A 173 -29.18 -47.36 -44.95
N GLY A 174 -28.91 -46.12 -44.58
CA GLY A 174 -28.92 -44.97 -45.49
C GLY A 174 -27.59 -44.23 -45.36
N SER A 175 -26.79 -44.21 -46.43
CA SER A 175 -25.57 -43.45 -46.52
C SER A 175 -25.91 -41.93 -46.66
N GLY A 176 -26.31 -41.35 -45.56
CA GLY A 176 -26.45 -39.91 -45.41
C GLY A 176 -25.35 -39.39 -44.53
N LEU A 177 -24.54 -38.48 -45.02
CA LEU A 177 -23.60 -37.69 -44.21
C LEU A 177 -24.39 -37.13 -43.02
N ALA A 178 -23.99 -37.53 -41.81
CA ALA A 178 -24.56 -36.93 -40.60
C ALA A 178 -24.36 -35.40 -40.66
N PRO A 179 -25.39 -34.59 -40.34
CA PRO A 179 -25.25 -33.17 -40.32
C PRO A 179 -24.11 -32.87 -39.33
N GLN A 180 -23.06 -32.20 -39.83
CA GLN A 180 -22.04 -31.63 -38.95
C GLN A 180 -22.76 -30.62 -38.03
N VAL A 181 -22.90 -30.95 -36.78
CA VAL A 181 -23.31 -30.01 -35.75
C VAL A 181 -22.20 -28.97 -35.69
N VAL A 182 -22.41 -27.84 -36.34
CA VAL A 182 -21.54 -26.66 -36.16
C VAL A 182 -21.79 -26.20 -34.75
N VAL A 183 -20.93 -26.64 -33.82
CA VAL A 183 -20.89 -26.07 -32.48
C VAL A 183 -20.34 -24.64 -32.68
N PRO A 184 -21.13 -23.60 -32.38
CA PRO A 184 -20.62 -22.25 -32.50
C PRO A 184 -19.40 -22.13 -31.58
N ASP A 185 -18.36 -21.46 -32.07
CA ASP A 185 -17.22 -21.15 -31.24
C ASP A 185 -17.69 -20.53 -29.90
N PRO A 186 -17.11 -20.91 -28.77
CA PRO A 186 -17.46 -20.32 -27.50
C PRO A 186 -17.32 -18.79 -27.61
N PRO A 187 -18.28 -18.03 -27.05
CA PRO A 187 -18.20 -16.57 -27.10
C PRO A 187 -16.87 -16.14 -26.49
N GLY A 188 -16.14 -15.26 -27.20
CA GLY A 188 -14.88 -14.70 -26.70
C GLY A 188 -15.07 -13.93 -25.38
N PRO A 189 -13.98 -13.52 -24.73
CA PRO A 189 -14.02 -12.76 -23.48
C PRO A 189 -14.85 -11.49 -23.66
N ARG A 190 -15.68 -11.13 -22.66
CA ARG A 190 -16.55 -9.94 -22.71
C ARG A 190 -16.70 -9.30 -21.34
N LEU A 191 -16.78 -7.97 -21.32
CA LEU A 191 -17.16 -7.26 -20.09
C LEU A 191 -18.58 -7.67 -19.68
N PRO A 192 -18.82 -7.90 -18.36
CA PRO A 192 -20.16 -8.16 -17.85
C PRO A 192 -21.09 -6.96 -18.04
N GLU A 193 -22.39 -7.21 -17.94
CA GLU A 193 -23.41 -6.18 -18.01
C GLU A 193 -23.13 -5.05 -17.01
N GLY A 194 -23.20 -3.82 -17.49
CA GLY A 194 -22.97 -2.62 -16.70
C GLY A 194 -21.50 -2.15 -16.65
N PHE A 195 -20.53 -2.91 -17.18
CA PHE A 195 -19.16 -2.42 -17.41
C PHE A 195 -19.02 -1.90 -18.84
N GLN A 196 -18.31 -0.80 -18.99
CA GLN A 196 -18.06 -0.19 -20.32
C GLN A 196 -16.60 0.27 -20.41
N PHE A 197 -16.03 0.15 -21.61
CA PHE A 197 -14.72 0.74 -21.89
C PHE A 197 -14.77 2.28 -21.85
N PRO A 198 -13.67 2.95 -21.42
CA PRO A 198 -12.42 2.34 -20.94
C PRO A 198 -12.53 1.82 -19.51
N VAL A 199 -11.83 0.71 -19.22
CA VAL A 199 -11.67 0.15 -17.88
C VAL A 199 -10.19 0.13 -17.45
N ILE A 200 -9.94 0.05 -16.16
CA ILE A 200 -8.59 -0.04 -15.59
C ILE A 200 -8.34 -1.47 -15.15
N ALA A 201 -7.34 -2.12 -15.74
CA ALA A 201 -6.84 -3.41 -15.25
C ALA A 201 -5.74 -3.18 -14.23
N LYS A 202 -5.80 -3.88 -13.10
CA LYS A 202 -4.80 -3.82 -12.03
C LYS A 202 -4.32 -5.20 -11.66
N ALA A 203 -3.00 -5.38 -11.55
CA ALA A 203 -2.43 -6.56 -10.91
C ALA A 203 -2.83 -6.59 -9.43
N SER A 204 -3.29 -7.74 -8.96
CA SER A 204 -3.76 -7.92 -7.57
C SER A 204 -2.63 -7.72 -6.57
N GLU A 205 -1.43 -8.17 -6.91
CA GLU A 205 -0.24 -8.10 -6.06
C GLU A 205 0.95 -7.46 -6.79
N GLY A 206 1.94 -6.97 -6.03
CA GLY A 206 3.21 -6.49 -6.57
C GLY A 206 3.19 -5.16 -7.32
N GLY A 207 2.02 -4.50 -7.44
CA GLY A 207 1.89 -3.20 -8.09
C GLY A 207 2.25 -2.04 -7.16
N TYR A 208 3.08 -1.09 -7.61
CA TYR A 208 3.42 0.15 -6.91
C TYR A 208 3.79 1.25 -7.91
N ASP A 209 3.59 2.51 -7.55
CA ASP A 209 3.94 3.68 -8.39
C ASP A 209 3.52 3.49 -9.86
N GLY A 210 2.27 3.06 -10.11
CA GLY A 210 1.69 2.83 -11.45
C GLY A 210 2.10 1.52 -12.14
N LYS A 211 3.00 0.75 -11.58
CA LYS A 211 3.34 -0.59 -12.11
C LYS A 211 2.19 -1.57 -11.86
N GLY A 212 1.89 -2.39 -12.88
CA GLY A 212 0.76 -3.32 -12.80
C GLY A 212 -0.60 -2.64 -12.99
N ILE A 213 -0.67 -1.45 -13.60
CA ILE A 213 -1.90 -0.76 -13.97
C ILE A 213 -1.92 -0.59 -15.49
N ARG A 214 -3.04 -0.93 -16.15
CA ARG A 214 -3.25 -0.77 -17.59
C ARG A 214 -4.61 -0.15 -17.87
N LEU A 215 -4.66 0.85 -18.73
CA LEU A 215 -5.89 1.38 -19.29
C LEU A 215 -6.28 0.52 -20.50
N LEU A 216 -7.46 -0.06 -20.48
CA LEU A 216 -8.01 -0.82 -21.59
C LEU A 216 -9.10 0.04 -22.24
N ASN A 217 -8.89 0.44 -23.49
CA ASN A 217 -9.77 1.37 -24.18
C ASN A 217 -10.89 0.64 -24.94
N ASP A 218 -10.66 -0.61 -25.31
CA ASP A 218 -11.57 -1.40 -26.13
C ASP A 218 -11.39 -2.91 -25.91
N GLN A 219 -12.15 -3.67 -26.66
CA GLN A 219 -12.14 -5.13 -26.63
C GLN A 219 -10.78 -5.73 -27.03
N ALA A 220 -10.07 -5.12 -27.98
CA ALA A 220 -8.77 -5.62 -28.43
C ALA A 220 -7.69 -5.46 -27.35
N ASP A 221 -7.75 -4.38 -26.54
CA ASP A 221 -6.87 -4.20 -25.39
C ASP A 221 -7.12 -5.29 -24.32
N LEU A 222 -8.39 -5.65 -24.09
CA LEU A 222 -8.76 -6.72 -23.16
C LEU A 222 -8.24 -8.09 -23.62
N GLU A 223 -8.44 -8.43 -24.88
CA GLU A 223 -7.96 -9.69 -25.47
C GLU A 223 -6.43 -9.79 -25.38
N ARG A 224 -5.73 -8.72 -25.72
CA ARG A 224 -4.27 -8.65 -25.59
C ARG A 224 -3.79 -8.83 -24.15
N LEU A 225 -4.49 -8.21 -23.17
CA LEU A 225 -4.16 -8.41 -21.78
C LEU A 225 -4.28 -9.87 -21.35
N LEU A 226 -5.36 -10.54 -21.79
CA LEU A 226 -5.61 -11.94 -21.45
C LEU A 226 -4.59 -12.92 -22.07
N GLU A 227 -3.95 -12.53 -23.19
CA GLU A 227 -2.83 -13.29 -23.77
C GLU A 227 -1.52 -13.14 -22.97
N GLU A 228 -1.35 -12.03 -22.24
CA GLU A 228 -0.11 -11.68 -21.56
C GLU A 228 -0.08 -12.07 -20.09
N VAL A 229 -1.24 -12.23 -19.44
CA VAL A 229 -1.32 -12.39 -17.98
C VAL A 229 -2.22 -13.57 -17.57
N ASP A 230 -1.95 -14.11 -16.37
CA ASP A 230 -2.90 -14.99 -15.71
C ASP A 230 -4.09 -14.18 -15.18
N PRO A 231 -5.33 -14.40 -15.67
CA PRO A 231 -6.49 -13.66 -15.22
C PRO A 231 -6.74 -13.73 -13.71
N GLN A 232 -6.37 -14.80 -13.03
CA GLN A 232 -6.56 -14.95 -11.59
C GLN A 232 -5.74 -13.95 -10.77
N GLY A 233 -4.64 -13.45 -11.33
CA GLY A 233 -3.79 -12.45 -10.70
C GLY A 233 -4.22 -10.99 -10.94
N TRP A 234 -5.35 -10.73 -11.61
CA TRP A 234 -5.75 -9.38 -12.01
C TRP A 234 -7.23 -9.09 -11.68
N LEU A 235 -7.57 -7.79 -11.66
CA LEU A 235 -8.93 -7.29 -11.56
C LEU A 235 -9.15 -6.14 -12.55
N LEU A 236 -10.39 -5.91 -12.89
CA LEU A 236 -10.84 -4.76 -13.68
C LEU A 236 -11.63 -3.81 -12.79
N GLU A 237 -11.40 -2.52 -12.97
CA GLU A 237 -12.14 -1.43 -12.33
C GLU A 237 -12.76 -0.51 -13.37
N GLU A 238 -13.91 0.05 -13.07
CA GLU A 238 -14.45 1.16 -13.86
C GLU A 238 -13.49 2.33 -13.81
N LYS A 239 -13.29 3.00 -14.94
CA LYS A 239 -12.58 4.27 -14.96
C LYS A 239 -13.50 5.36 -14.41
N VAL A 240 -13.31 5.74 -13.16
CA VAL A 240 -14.11 6.76 -12.51
C VAL A 240 -13.65 8.17 -12.90
N PRO A 241 -14.59 9.09 -13.18
CA PRO A 241 -14.28 10.50 -13.30
C PRO A 241 -14.08 11.09 -11.88
N PHE A 242 -12.85 11.41 -11.52
CA PHE A 242 -12.57 12.08 -10.26
C PHE A 242 -12.08 13.51 -10.51
N GLU A 243 -12.34 14.38 -9.55
CA GLU A 243 -11.88 15.77 -9.55
C GLU A 243 -10.57 15.91 -8.76
N ARG A 244 -10.42 15.10 -7.69
CA ARG A 244 -9.24 15.11 -6.81
C ARG A 244 -8.91 13.71 -6.32
N GLU A 245 -7.63 13.48 -6.10
CA GLU A 245 -7.16 12.36 -5.29
C GLU A 245 -6.91 12.86 -3.88
N LEU A 246 -7.42 12.13 -2.90
CA LEU A 246 -7.29 12.46 -1.48
C LEU A 246 -6.64 11.30 -0.74
N ALA A 247 -6.04 11.58 0.42
CA ALA A 247 -5.53 10.54 1.29
C ALA A 247 -5.76 10.89 2.76
N LEU A 248 -5.98 9.86 3.56
CA LEU A 248 -6.08 9.98 5.02
C LEU A 248 -5.22 8.90 5.67
N THR A 249 -4.37 9.32 6.58
CA THR A 249 -3.62 8.40 7.45
C THR A 249 -4.31 8.33 8.80
N ALA A 250 -4.50 7.12 9.31
CA ALA A 250 -5.05 6.87 10.63
C ALA A 250 -4.22 5.82 11.36
N CYS A 251 -4.34 5.75 12.67
CA CYS A 251 -3.69 4.74 13.48
C CYS A 251 -4.59 4.27 14.62
N ARG A 252 -4.37 3.05 15.07
CA ARG A 252 -5.07 2.46 16.21
C ARG A 252 -4.06 1.73 17.09
N ASP A 253 -4.16 1.96 18.40
CA ASP A 253 -3.34 1.25 19.39
C ASP A 253 -3.99 -0.09 19.83
N ASP A 254 -3.29 -0.85 20.67
CA ASP A 254 -3.75 -2.13 21.21
C ASP A 254 -4.86 -1.99 22.27
N HIS A 255 -5.16 -0.77 22.71
CA HIS A 255 -6.32 -0.45 23.56
C HIS A 255 -7.57 -0.10 22.76
N GLY A 256 -7.47 -0.02 21.44
CA GLY A 256 -8.57 0.34 20.54
C GLY A 256 -8.76 1.83 20.34
N ASN A 257 -7.89 2.69 20.86
CA ASN A 257 -7.96 4.11 20.61
C ASN A 257 -7.57 4.38 19.15
N VAL A 258 -8.35 5.20 18.46
CA VAL A 258 -8.11 5.60 17.06
C VAL A 258 -7.73 7.07 17.00
N ALA A 259 -6.71 7.38 16.20
CA ALA A 259 -6.33 8.74 15.86
C ALA A 259 -6.22 8.89 14.34
N CYS A 260 -6.85 9.93 13.78
CA CYS A 260 -6.81 10.25 12.36
C CYS A 260 -6.04 11.54 12.15
N PHE A 261 -5.10 11.52 11.22
CA PHE A 261 -4.48 12.72 10.69
C PHE A 261 -5.47 13.51 9.81
N PRO A 262 -5.23 14.79 9.55
CA PRO A 262 -6.03 15.55 8.61
C PRO A 262 -6.07 14.93 7.21
N LEU A 263 -7.22 15.10 6.52
CA LEU A 263 -7.36 14.72 5.11
C LEU A 263 -6.47 15.63 4.24
N VAL A 264 -5.78 15.02 3.29
CA VAL A 264 -4.89 15.72 2.35
C VAL A 264 -5.31 15.50 0.91
N GLU A 265 -4.97 16.47 0.03
CA GLU A 265 -5.00 16.27 -1.41
C GLU A 265 -3.65 15.75 -1.87
N THR A 266 -3.67 14.76 -2.77
CA THR A 266 -2.48 14.21 -3.43
C THR A 266 -2.54 14.49 -4.92
N HIS A 267 -1.39 14.72 -5.54
CA HIS A 267 -1.28 14.90 -6.97
C HIS A 267 -0.25 13.92 -7.52
N GLN A 268 -0.59 13.29 -8.63
CA GLN A 268 0.27 12.31 -9.28
C GLN A 268 0.92 12.91 -10.54
N HIS A 269 2.21 12.63 -10.74
CA HIS A 269 2.90 12.84 -12.00
C HIS A 269 3.27 11.46 -12.56
N GLN A 270 2.71 11.09 -13.71
CA GLN A 270 2.91 9.75 -14.30
C GLN A 270 2.65 8.61 -13.30
N GLN A 271 1.53 8.69 -12.56
CA GLN A 271 1.12 7.71 -11.55
C GLN A 271 2.04 7.62 -10.30
N VAL A 272 2.98 8.52 -10.16
CA VAL A 272 3.83 8.65 -8.97
C VAL A 272 3.46 9.91 -8.20
N CYS A 273 3.24 9.81 -6.89
CA CYS A 273 2.89 10.97 -6.08
C CYS A 273 3.95 12.07 -6.21
N ASP A 274 3.51 13.23 -6.67
CA ASP A 274 4.32 14.43 -6.91
C ASP A 274 4.30 15.36 -5.69
N TRP A 275 3.10 15.74 -5.24
CA TRP A 275 2.95 16.59 -4.06
C TRP A 275 1.72 16.23 -3.24
N VAL A 276 1.72 16.70 -2.01
CA VAL A 276 0.62 16.55 -1.04
C VAL A 276 0.32 17.92 -0.43
N LEU A 277 -0.95 18.28 -0.40
CA LEU A 277 -1.44 19.51 0.21
C LEU A 277 -2.27 19.21 1.45
N PHE A 278 -1.89 19.78 2.57
CA PHE A 278 -2.64 19.78 3.83
C PHE A 278 -3.14 21.19 4.15
N PRO A 279 -4.36 21.31 4.67
CA PRO A 279 -5.47 20.39 4.56
C PRO A 279 -6.00 20.31 3.12
N ALA A 280 -6.66 19.19 2.79
CA ALA A 280 -7.33 19.05 1.51
C ALA A 280 -8.37 20.16 1.30
N PRO A 281 -8.47 20.74 0.09
CA PRO A 281 -9.43 21.83 -0.18
C PRO A 281 -10.84 21.28 -0.42
N THR A 282 -11.37 20.55 0.57
CA THR A 282 -12.70 19.91 0.55
C THR A 282 -13.59 20.45 1.65
N GLY A 283 -14.89 20.12 1.61
CA GLY A 283 -15.82 20.45 2.69
C GLY A 283 -15.65 19.51 3.90
N HIS A 284 -16.05 20.00 5.07
CA HIS A 284 -15.97 19.24 6.32
C HIS A 284 -16.66 17.87 6.26
N GLY A 285 -17.76 17.75 5.50
CA GLY A 285 -18.46 16.46 5.33
C GLY A 285 -17.61 15.38 4.65
N VAL A 286 -16.74 15.76 3.69
CA VAL A 286 -15.83 14.83 3.01
C VAL A 286 -14.78 14.29 3.98
N GLU A 287 -14.19 15.17 4.80
CA GLU A 287 -13.22 14.76 5.80
C GLU A 287 -13.85 13.86 6.87
N LEU A 288 -15.05 14.21 7.34
CA LEU A 288 -15.77 13.39 8.33
C LEU A 288 -16.07 11.99 7.78
N TYR A 289 -16.49 11.91 6.51
CA TYR A 289 -16.73 10.61 5.88
C TYR A 289 -15.43 9.79 5.73
N ALA A 290 -14.32 10.41 5.31
CA ALA A 290 -13.02 9.75 5.24
C ALA A 290 -12.56 9.20 6.61
N ARG A 291 -12.77 9.97 7.69
CA ARG A 291 -12.50 9.52 9.07
C ARG A 291 -13.37 8.34 9.46
N ASN A 292 -14.66 8.36 9.12
CA ASN A 292 -15.56 7.23 9.40
C ASN A 292 -15.13 5.96 8.67
N VAL A 293 -14.71 6.06 7.40
CA VAL A 293 -14.14 4.93 6.64
C VAL A 293 -12.93 4.36 7.37
N ALA A 294 -12.00 5.21 7.82
CA ALA A 294 -10.80 4.78 8.53
C ALA A 294 -11.13 4.08 9.85
N VAL A 295 -12.03 4.63 10.65
CA VAL A 295 -12.48 4.03 11.93
C VAL A 295 -13.15 2.68 11.69
N SER A 296 -14.00 2.56 10.65
CA SER A 296 -14.68 1.31 10.30
C SER A 296 -13.66 0.23 9.94
N LEU A 297 -12.69 0.53 9.07
CA LEU A 297 -11.63 -0.40 8.67
C LEU A 297 -10.75 -0.84 9.84
N LEU A 298 -10.23 0.11 10.62
CA LEU A 298 -9.36 -0.18 11.76
C LEU A 298 -10.07 -1.02 12.84
N THR A 299 -11.39 -0.78 13.03
CA THR A 299 -12.20 -1.50 14.01
C THR A 299 -12.54 -2.91 13.51
N ALA A 300 -13.05 -3.04 12.28
CA ALA A 300 -13.45 -4.32 11.70
C ALA A 300 -12.28 -5.31 11.61
N LEU A 301 -11.09 -4.82 11.26
CA LEU A 301 -9.88 -5.64 11.19
C LEU A 301 -9.21 -5.86 12.55
N ASN A 302 -9.67 -5.22 13.61
CA ASN A 302 -8.92 -5.11 14.88
C ASN A 302 -7.46 -4.68 14.66
N TYR A 303 -7.23 -3.86 13.64
CA TYR A 303 -5.91 -3.44 13.18
C TYR A 303 -5.17 -2.62 14.24
N VAL A 304 -3.91 -2.94 14.49
CA VAL A 304 -3.05 -2.20 15.42
C VAL A 304 -1.81 -1.69 14.67
N GLY A 305 -1.74 -0.39 14.46
CA GLY A 305 -0.69 0.25 13.66
C GLY A 305 -1.21 1.44 12.88
N VAL A 306 -0.40 1.91 11.93
CA VAL A 306 -0.74 2.98 10.99
C VAL A 306 -1.30 2.38 9.71
N LEU A 307 -2.44 2.90 9.25
CA LEU A 307 -3.11 2.59 7.99
C LEU A 307 -3.26 3.88 7.19
N SER A 308 -2.90 3.88 5.92
CA SER A 308 -3.19 4.98 5.01
C SER A 308 -4.20 4.54 3.95
N ILE A 309 -5.12 5.44 3.63
CA ILE A 309 -6.23 5.21 2.71
C ILE A 309 -6.15 6.26 1.62
N GLU A 310 -6.13 5.83 0.38
CA GLU A 310 -6.25 6.70 -0.79
C GLU A 310 -7.69 6.70 -1.30
N PHE A 311 -8.14 7.85 -1.78
CA PHE A 311 -9.50 8.05 -2.25
C PHE A 311 -9.52 8.80 -3.57
N PHE A 312 -10.52 8.48 -4.40
CA PHE A 312 -11.00 9.35 -5.45
C PHE A 312 -12.21 10.16 -4.94
N TRP A 313 -12.21 11.45 -5.22
CA TRP A 313 -13.32 12.32 -4.91
C TRP A 313 -13.82 13.03 -6.16
N GLY A 314 -15.13 12.94 -6.43
CA GLY A 314 -15.77 13.50 -7.62
C GLY A 314 -17.30 13.26 -7.61
N PRO A 315 -17.93 13.20 -8.77
CA PRO A 315 -19.40 13.01 -8.90
C PRO A 315 -19.93 11.74 -8.21
N GLY A 316 -19.10 10.68 -8.10
CA GLY A 316 -19.43 9.44 -7.39
C GLY A 316 -19.28 9.53 -5.86
N GLY A 317 -19.01 10.72 -5.32
CA GLY A 317 -18.68 10.93 -3.91
C GLY A 317 -17.22 10.55 -3.60
N LEU A 318 -16.94 10.26 -2.34
CA LEU A 318 -15.63 9.79 -1.89
C LEU A 318 -15.59 8.27 -2.01
N GLN A 319 -14.70 7.75 -2.85
CA GLN A 319 -14.53 6.31 -3.11
C GLN A 319 -13.12 5.87 -2.69
N VAL A 320 -13.02 4.76 -1.96
CA VAL A 320 -11.73 4.18 -1.60
C VAL A 320 -11.04 3.64 -2.85
N ASN A 321 -9.81 4.09 -3.10
CA ASN A 321 -8.96 3.62 -4.18
C ASN A 321 -8.01 2.50 -3.72
N GLU A 322 -7.23 2.74 -2.65
CA GLU A 322 -6.22 1.79 -2.20
C GLU A 322 -6.00 1.91 -0.68
N LEU A 323 -5.65 0.80 -0.05
CA LEU A 323 -5.32 0.71 1.37
C LEU A 323 -3.84 0.33 1.51
N ALA A 324 -3.07 1.14 2.23
CA ALA A 324 -1.68 0.84 2.57
C ALA A 324 -1.57 0.50 4.07
N PRO A 325 -1.34 -0.77 4.44
CA PRO A 325 -1.30 -1.22 5.84
C PRO A 325 0.02 -0.85 6.53
N ARG A 326 0.43 0.39 6.40
CA ARG A 326 1.71 0.93 6.89
C ARG A 326 1.73 2.46 6.80
N THR A 327 2.83 3.05 7.26
CA THR A 327 3.12 4.45 6.94
C THR A 327 3.21 4.67 5.43
N HIS A 328 2.74 5.83 4.95
CA HIS A 328 2.59 6.08 3.53
C HIS A 328 3.16 7.44 3.12
N ASN A 329 3.49 7.59 1.82
CA ASN A 329 4.06 8.82 1.27
C ASN A 329 3.15 10.03 1.50
N SER A 330 1.83 9.88 1.38
CA SER A 330 0.87 10.95 1.63
C SER A 330 0.89 11.51 3.06
N GLY A 331 1.42 10.75 4.02
CA GLY A 331 1.56 11.16 5.42
C GLY A 331 2.93 11.74 5.79
N HIS A 332 3.87 11.96 4.83
CA HIS A 332 5.21 12.46 5.17
C HIS A 332 5.18 13.89 5.73
N TYR A 333 4.26 14.73 5.28
CA TYR A 333 4.06 16.09 5.80
C TYR A 333 3.87 16.13 7.32
N THR A 334 3.40 15.02 7.93
CA THR A 334 3.13 14.94 9.37
C THR A 334 4.39 15.04 10.22
N ILE A 335 5.58 14.86 9.64
CA ILE A 335 6.85 14.96 10.38
C ILE A 335 6.97 16.36 11.01
N GLU A 336 6.72 17.40 10.24
CA GLU A 336 6.81 18.78 10.69
C GLU A 336 5.45 19.35 11.08
N ALA A 337 4.41 19.07 10.30
CA ALA A 337 3.13 19.76 10.38
C ALA A 337 2.21 19.26 11.50
N CYS A 338 2.51 18.12 12.15
CA CYS A 338 1.66 17.55 13.19
C CYS A 338 2.36 17.41 14.55
N GLY A 339 1.59 17.26 15.60
CA GLY A 339 2.08 17.05 16.98
C GLY A 339 2.92 15.78 17.14
N SER A 340 2.53 14.71 16.43
CA SER A 340 3.28 13.45 16.30
C SER A 340 3.15 13.00 14.85
N SER A 341 4.24 12.59 14.22
CA SER A 341 4.22 12.10 12.84
C SER A 341 3.61 10.69 12.74
N GLN A 342 3.21 10.29 11.53
CA GLN A 342 2.80 8.90 11.28
C GLN A 342 3.88 7.88 11.69
N PHE A 343 5.15 8.24 11.52
CA PHE A 343 6.28 7.39 11.90
C PHE A 343 6.42 7.28 13.41
N ALA A 344 6.32 8.42 14.10
CA ALA A 344 6.34 8.43 15.56
C ALA A 344 5.14 7.67 16.15
N GLN A 345 3.95 7.73 15.51
CA GLN A 345 2.79 6.92 15.92
C GLN A 345 3.07 5.43 15.79
N GLN A 346 3.57 4.98 14.62
CA GLN A 346 3.89 3.56 14.41
C GLN A 346 4.93 3.08 15.41
N VAL A 347 6.00 3.82 15.63
CA VAL A 347 7.04 3.48 16.61
C VAL A 347 6.47 3.41 18.03
N ARG A 348 5.63 4.37 18.44
CA ARG A 348 4.96 4.37 19.75
C ARG A 348 4.09 3.14 19.94
N ILE A 349 3.27 2.82 18.95
CA ILE A 349 2.36 1.66 18.99
C ILE A 349 3.16 0.37 19.12
N VAL A 350 4.20 0.17 18.30
CA VAL A 350 5.05 -1.04 18.35
C VAL A 350 5.81 -1.14 19.65
N ALA A 351 6.25 -0.02 20.22
CA ALA A 351 6.90 0.05 21.52
C ALA A 351 5.92 -0.10 22.71
N GLY A 352 4.61 -0.13 22.49
CA GLY A 352 3.59 -0.17 23.54
C GLY A 352 3.49 1.14 24.33
N LEU A 353 3.80 2.27 23.69
CA LEU A 353 3.66 3.60 24.27
C LEU A 353 2.33 4.23 23.85
N PRO A 354 1.78 5.15 24.65
CA PRO A 354 0.60 5.91 24.25
C PRO A 354 0.82 6.64 22.93
N MET A 355 -0.20 6.69 22.09
CA MET A 355 -0.17 7.49 20.86
C MET A 355 0.06 8.97 21.19
N GLY A 356 0.75 9.67 20.28
CA GLY A 356 0.92 11.12 20.34
C GLY A 356 -0.27 11.84 19.70
N SER A 357 -0.28 13.18 19.74
CA SER A 357 -1.31 13.98 19.09
C SER A 357 -1.14 14.02 17.58
N PRO A 358 -2.15 13.64 16.77
CA PRO A 358 -2.13 13.80 15.32
C PRO A 358 -2.47 15.24 14.88
N GLU A 359 -2.81 16.12 15.83
CA GLU A 359 -3.27 17.48 15.55
C GLU A 359 -2.19 18.31 14.84
N PRO A 360 -2.60 19.11 13.85
CA PRO A 360 -1.67 19.94 13.11
C PRO A 360 -1.10 21.06 13.98
N ARG A 361 0.17 21.41 13.71
CA ARG A 361 0.88 22.56 14.28
C ARG A 361 0.87 23.77 13.35
N TRP A 362 0.60 23.54 12.07
CA TRP A 362 0.60 24.55 11.00
C TRP A 362 -0.80 24.73 10.43
N ASN A 363 -1.06 25.91 9.85
CA ASN A 363 -2.31 26.19 9.16
C ASN A 363 -2.45 25.39 7.85
N GLY A 364 -1.31 25.06 7.23
CA GLY A 364 -1.22 24.23 6.05
C GLY A 364 0.21 23.78 5.79
N ALA A 365 0.37 22.78 4.95
CA ALA A 365 1.66 22.28 4.51
C ALA A 365 1.60 21.84 3.04
N LEU A 366 2.69 22.07 2.33
CA LEU A 366 2.95 21.49 1.03
C LEU A 366 4.14 20.52 1.15
N MET A 367 3.91 19.24 0.91
CA MET A 367 4.99 18.27 0.76
C MET A 367 5.19 17.98 -0.72
N VAL A 368 6.45 18.03 -1.18
CA VAL A 368 6.81 17.77 -2.57
C VAL A 368 7.82 16.63 -2.64
N ASN A 369 7.51 15.61 -3.41
CA ASN A 369 8.43 14.51 -3.66
C ASN A 369 9.52 14.96 -4.65
N LEU A 370 10.75 14.59 -4.35
CA LEU A 370 11.91 14.87 -5.19
C LEU A 370 12.15 13.66 -6.09
N LEU A 371 11.49 13.67 -7.26
CA LEU A 371 11.60 12.62 -8.25
C LEU A 371 12.89 12.82 -9.06
N ALA A 372 13.63 11.74 -9.32
CA ALA A 372 14.82 11.81 -10.17
C ALA A 372 14.44 12.28 -11.58
N PHE A 373 14.93 13.44 -12.00
CA PHE A 373 14.58 14.11 -13.26
C PHE A 373 15.63 13.95 -14.38
N ARG A 374 16.81 13.44 -14.00
CA ARG A 374 17.92 13.11 -14.93
C ARG A 374 18.66 11.85 -14.47
N GLY A 375 19.54 11.35 -15.32
CA GLY A 375 20.39 10.18 -15.02
C GLY A 375 21.74 10.52 -14.37
N ASP A 376 22.03 11.81 -14.05
CA ASP A 376 23.31 12.27 -13.53
C ASP A 376 23.23 12.76 -12.07
N GLU A 377 24.11 12.26 -11.21
CA GLU A 377 24.17 12.66 -9.78
C GLU A 377 24.52 14.15 -9.57
N PRO A 378 25.47 14.76 -10.29
CA PRO A 378 25.87 16.14 -10.03
C PRO A 378 24.75 17.16 -10.18
N ALA A 379 23.77 16.93 -11.07
CA ALA A 379 22.62 17.81 -11.22
C ALA A 379 21.70 17.73 -10.00
N HIS A 380 21.41 16.51 -9.51
CA HIS A 380 20.60 16.29 -8.31
C HIS A 380 21.26 16.86 -7.06
N GLU A 381 22.59 16.71 -6.93
CA GLU A 381 23.31 17.23 -5.76
C GLU A 381 23.26 18.78 -5.70
N ARG A 382 23.47 19.47 -6.83
CA ARG A 382 23.33 20.94 -6.88
C ARG A 382 21.91 21.38 -6.55
N ALA A 383 20.90 20.70 -7.11
CA ALA A 383 19.51 21.01 -6.84
C ALA A 383 19.15 20.72 -5.36
N ARG A 384 19.65 19.63 -4.79
CA ARG A 384 19.48 19.30 -3.38
C ARG A 384 20.05 20.38 -2.45
N GLN A 385 21.26 20.86 -2.73
CA GLN A 385 21.88 21.94 -1.96
C GLN A 385 21.09 23.24 -2.07
N ALA A 386 20.59 23.58 -3.25
CA ALA A 386 19.75 24.76 -3.45
C ALA A 386 18.41 24.64 -2.70
N LEU A 387 17.77 23.46 -2.68
CA LEU A 387 16.56 23.23 -1.88
C LEU A 387 16.83 23.30 -0.38
N ALA A 388 17.96 22.77 0.09
CA ALA A 388 18.34 22.81 1.50
C ALA A 388 18.65 24.25 2.00
N ALA A 389 18.94 25.16 1.09
CA ALA A 389 19.18 26.58 1.39
C ALA A 389 17.90 27.43 1.39
N LEU A 390 16.74 26.85 1.10
CA LEU A 390 15.45 27.56 1.18
C LEU A 390 15.05 27.75 2.64
N ASP A 391 14.74 28.99 3.01
CA ASP A 391 14.13 29.29 4.29
C ASP A 391 12.77 28.57 4.41
N ASP A 392 12.42 28.11 5.58
CA ASP A 392 11.18 27.40 5.89
C ASP A 392 10.98 26.02 5.21
N ALA A 393 12.01 25.49 4.54
CA ALA A 393 11.92 24.20 3.86
C ALA A 393 12.59 23.09 4.66
N HIS A 394 11.85 22.00 4.89
CA HIS A 394 12.34 20.81 5.58
C HIS A 394 12.66 19.72 4.56
N LEU A 395 13.94 19.48 4.31
CA LEU A 395 14.42 18.52 3.32
C LEU A 395 14.71 17.16 3.96
N HIS A 396 14.06 16.12 3.47
CA HIS A 396 14.33 14.73 3.83
C HIS A 396 14.95 13.99 2.64
N TRP A 397 16.24 13.73 2.73
CA TRP A 397 16.97 12.97 1.72
C TRP A 397 17.11 11.51 2.11
N TYR A 398 16.76 10.58 1.21
CA TYR A 398 16.70 9.16 1.54
C TYR A 398 18.06 8.45 1.43
N GLY A 399 19.03 9.00 0.69
CA GLY A 399 20.36 8.39 0.54
C GLY A 399 20.37 7.15 -0.36
N LYS A 400 19.36 6.99 -1.22
CA LYS A 400 19.28 5.85 -2.14
C LYS A 400 20.40 5.87 -3.17
N LYS A 401 21.01 4.71 -3.43
CA LYS A 401 21.97 4.52 -4.52
C LYS A 401 21.27 4.25 -5.85
N GLY A 402 21.88 4.73 -6.93
CA GLY A 402 21.39 4.58 -8.30
C GLY A 402 20.25 5.53 -8.65
N LEU A 403 20.36 6.13 -9.81
CA LEU A 403 19.41 7.08 -10.36
C LEU A 403 18.58 6.39 -11.45
N GLN A 404 17.32 6.16 -11.14
CA GLN A 404 16.31 5.78 -12.11
C GLN A 404 15.31 6.92 -12.22
N LEU A 405 15.02 7.37 -13.44
CA LEU A 405 14.02 8.43 -13.68
C LEU A 405 12.70 8.12 -12.97
N GLY A 406 12.13 9.16 -12.36
CA GLY A 406 10.90 9.04 -11.59
C GLY A 406 11.05 8.43 -10.18
N ARG A 407 12.22 7.89 -9.82
CA ARG A 407 12.45 7.35 -8.47
C ARG A 407 12.41 8.47 -7.43
N LYS A 408 11.66 8.26 -6.34
CA LYS A 408 11.64 9.18 -5.18
C LYS A 408 12.98 9.16 -4.46
N LEU A 409 13.73 10.27 -4.50
CA LEU A 409 15.05 10.43 -3.87
C LEU A 409 14.98 11.08 -2.50
N GLY A 410 13.91 11.84 -2.25
CA GLY A 410 13.65 12.56 -1.03
C GLY A 410 12.28 13.23 -1.09
N HIS A 411 11.98 14.04 -0.09
CA HIS A 411 10.84 14.96 -0.11
C HIS A 411 11.21 16.27 0.59
N LEU A 412 10.45 17.29 0.29
CA LEU A 412 10.56 18.63 0.89
C LEU A 412 9.20 18.98 1.48
N THR A 413 9.15 19.46 2.73
CA THR A 413 7.93 19.94 3.38
C THR A 413 8.08 21.45 3.66
N LEU A 414 7.07 22.24 3.27
CA LEU A 414 7.00 23.67 3.53
C LEU A 414 5.72 24.01 4.29
N PRO A 415 5.77 24.93 5.27
CA PRO A 415 4.59 25.47 5.88
C PRO A 415 3.83 26.38 4.91
N LEU A 416 2.50 26.35 4.95
CA LEU A 416 1.63 27.33 4.30
C LEU A 416 0.99 28.17 5.40
N GLN A 417 1.05 29.50 5.20
CA GLN A 417 0.68 30.47 6.25
C GLN A 417 -0.82 30.73 6.28
N SER A 418 -1.47 30.69 5.11
CA SER A 418 -2.87 31.05 5.02
C SER A 418 -3.80 29.96 5.56
N SER A 419 -4.75 30.37 6.40
CA SER A 419 -5.89 29.55 6.82
C SER A 419 -7.03 29.57 5.80
N ASP A 420 -7.06 30.58 4.92
CA ASP A 420 -8.04 30.69 3.84
C ASP A 420 -7.70 29.70 2.70
N ARG A 421 -8.73 29.07 2.14
CA ARG A 421 -8.59 28.04 1.12
C ARG A 421 -7.98 28.56 -0.18
N GLU A 422 -8.54 29.62 -0.73
CA GLU A 422 -8.11 30.15 -2.04
C GLU A 422 -6.69 30.71 -1.95
N GLN A 423 -6.39 31.42 -0.87
CA GLN A 423 -5.06 31.95 -0.63
C GLN A 423 -4.03 30.83 -0.44
N ARG A 424 -4.40 29.73 0.22
CA ARG A 424 -3.54 28.57 0.41
C ARG A 424 -3.28 27.84 -0.91
N GLU A 425 -4.28 27.70 -1.78
CA GLU A 425 -4.09 27.15 -3.12
C GLU A 425 -3.14 28.06 -3.97
N ALA A 426 -3.30 29.36 -3.90
CA ALA A 426 -2.39 30.31 -4.55
C ALA A 426 -0.96 30.26 -3.96
N GLU A 427 -0.83 30.04 -2.65
CA GLU A 427 0.46 29.87 -1.97
C GLU A 427 1.13 28.57 -2.43
N ARG A 428 0.39 27.44 -2.50
CA ARG A 428 0.86 26.18 -3.07
C ARG A 428 1.43 26.37 -4.47
N GLU A 429 0.70 27.05 -5.37
CA GLU A 429 1.14 27.29 -6.75
C GLU A 429 2.45 28.09 -6.82
N ARG A 430 2.60 29.11 -5.96
CA ARG A 430 3.84 29.88 -5.88
C ARG A 430 5.02 29.03 -5.42
N GLN A 431 4.83 28.21 -4.37
CA GLN A 431 5.87 27.35 -3.84
C GLN A 431 6.23 26.23 -4.83
N LEU A 432 5.25 25.63 -5.49
CA LEU A 432 5.52 24.63 -6.53
C LEU A 432 6.36 25.21 -7.67
N ARG A 433 6.02 26.41 -8.20
CA ARG A 433 6.84 27.05 -9.23
C ARG A 433 8.27 27.24 -8.76
N ARG A 434 8.49 27.79 -7.56
CA ARG A 434 9.82 27.99 -6.97
C ARG A 434 10.62 26.69 -6.87
N ILE A 435 9.96 25.60 -6.40
CA ILE A 435 10.60 24.30 -6.29
C ILE A 435 10.93 23.74 -7.67
N ARG A 436 10.02 23.87 -8.67
CA ARG A 436 10.23 23.31 -10.02
C ARG A 436 11.33 24.03 -10.83
N GLU A 437 11.65 25.27 -10.52
CA GLU A 437 12.82 25.97 -11.06
C GLU A 437 14.14 25.32 -10.58
N ILE A 438 14.16 24.78 -9.37
CA ILE A 438 15.34 24.13 -8.77
C ILE A 438 15.33 22.61 -9.06
N TRP A 439 14.17 21.97 -8.88
CA TRP A 439 13.94 20.54 -9.03
C TRP A 439 12.81 20.27 -10.01
N PRO A 440 13.11 20.19 -11.32
CA PRO A 440 12.08 19.94 -12.33
C PRO A 440 11.51 18.53 -12.22
N LEU A 441 10.32 18.34 -12.77
CA LEU A 441 9.75 17.00 -12.91
C LEU A 441 10.53 16.17 -13.94
N PRO A 442 10.55 14.84 -13.79
CA PRO A 442 11.07 13.98 -14.84
C PRO A 442 10.27 14.18 -16.13
N PRO A 443 10.92 14.05 -17.31
CA PRO A 443 10.22 14.17 -18.58
C PRO A 443 9.10 13.15 -18.68
N LEU A 444 8.03 13.50 -19.40
CA LEU A 444 6.96 12.56 -19.71
C LEU A 444 7.55 11.38 -20.50
N ASN A 445 7.32 10.18 -20.01
CA ASN A 445 7.57 9.00 -20.82
C ASN A 445 6.59 9.09 -21.99
N ARG A 446 7.11 9.35 -23.19
CA ARG A 446 6.30 9.20 -24.40
C ARG A 446 6.06 7.70 -24.56
N PRO A 447 4.81 7.29 -24.87
CA PRO A 447 4.47 5.89 -25.11
C PRO A 447 5.29 5.28 -26.22
#